data_87e281ea81c5782e6e627e0f76b1017e
#
_entry.id   87e281ea81c5782e6e627e0f76b1017e
#
_cell.length_a   1.000
_cell.length_b   1.000
_cell.length_c   1.000
_cell.angle_alpha   90.00
_cell.angle_beta   90.00
_cell.angle_gamma   90.00
#
_symmetry.space_group_name_H-M   'P 1'
#
loop_
_entity.id
_entity.type
_entity.pdbx_description
1 polymer ?
#
loop_
_entity_poly.entity_id
_entity_poly.type
_entity_poly.pdbx_seq_one_letter_code
_entity_poly.pdbx_strand_id
1 'polypeptide(L)'
;MNFLEQLAAEWYEYNDHFVRTNIHFGPRAQGGYTGEMDVVAYNPTTHELIHIEASADADSRVQREKKFRKKFSDAKRYYLNIFPFKGLFKQVAILGFNDRVHTLNFGENVMIKSIPEFITEINNELKNINPAKKAVPESYPLLRAIQHSAFFNR
;
A
#
# COMPACT_ATOMS: atom_id res chain seq x y z
N MET A 1 -9.29 8.98 -1.03
CA MET A 1 -8.19 8.08 -1.43
C MET A 1 -7.26 8.84 -2.37
N ASN A 2 -5.98 8.88 -2.08
CA ASN A 2 -5.01 9.48 -2.98
C ASN A 2 -4.59 8.50 -4.08
N PHE A 3 -3.87 8.99 -5.10
CA PHE A 3 -3.50 8.13 -6.24
C PHE A 3 -2.56 6.98 -5.86
N LEU A 4 -1.69 7.15 -4.86
CA LEU A 4 -0.80 6.08 -4.40
C LEU A 4 -1.54 4.97 -3.68
N GLU A 5 -2.50 5.33 -2.86
CA GLU A 5 -3.38 4.34 -2.22
C GLU A 5 -4.16 3.57 -3.28
N GLN A 6 -4.71 4.27 -4.28
CA GLN A 6 -5.41 3.62 -5.40
C GLN A 6 -4.47 2.72 -6.19
N LEU A 7 -3.27 3.18 -6.52
CA LEU A 7 -2.28 2.38 -7.26
C LEU A 7 -1.87 1.14 -6.47
N ALA A 8 -1.65 1.28 -5.15
CA ALA A 8 -1.34 0.14 -4.29
C ALA A 8 -2.50 -0.87 -4.27
N ALA A 9 -3.74 -0.40 -4.12
CA ALA A 9 -4.91 -1.27 -4.15
C ALA A 9 -5.03 -2.02 -5.48
N GLU A 10 -4.87 -1.33 -6.61
CA GLU A 10 -4.90 -1.95 -7.93
C GLU A 10 -3.78 -2.99 -8.10
N TRP A 11 -2.57 -2.66 -7.66
CA TRP A 11 -1.39 -3.53 -7.79
C TRP A 11 -1.55 -4.83 -7.01
N TYR A 12 -1.96 -4.74 -5.76
CA TYR A 12 -2.16 -5.94 -4.94
C TYR A 12 -3.32 -6.78 -5.44
N GLU A 13 -4.43 -6.16 -5.85
CA GLU A 13 -5.57 -6.90 -6.39
C GLU A 13 -5.23 -7.57 -7.74
N TYR A 14 -4.51 -6.88 -8.61
CA TYR A 14 -3.98 -7.44 -9.86
C TYR A 14 -3.06 -8.65 -9.62
N ASN A 15 -2.35 -8.67 -8.49
CA ASN A 15 -1.49 -9.77 -8.06
C ASN A 15 -2.21 -10.76 -7.13
N ASP A 16 -3.49 -10.97 -7.35
CA ASP A 16 -4.31 -12.01 -6.72
C ASP A 16 -4.49 -11.90 -5.20
N HIS A 17 -4.42 -10.68 -4.67
CA HIS A 17 -4.78 -10.42 -3.29
C HIS A 17 -6.25 -9.99 -3.19
N PHE A 18 -6.90 -10.34 -2.08
CA PHE A 18 -8.15 -9.70 -1.67
C PHE A 18 -7.83 -8.37 -1.03
N VAL A 19 -8.42 -7.28 -1.53
CA VAL A 19 -8.08 -5.93 -1.09
C VAL A 19 -9.29 -5.21 -0.53
N ARG A 20 -9.10 -4.57 0.62
CA ARG A 20 -10.05 -3.60 1.18
C ARG A 20 -9.33 -2.28 1.43
N THR A 21 -10.05 -1.18 1.27
CA THR A 21 -9.53 0.17 1.46
C THR A 21 -10.35 0.94 2.48
N ASN A 22 -9.73 1.96 3.07
CA ASN A 22 -10.38 2.88 4.01
C ASN A 22 -11.10 2.16 5.15
N ILE A 23 -10.38 1.28 5.84
CA ILE A 23 -10.93 0.50 6.94
C ILE A 23 -10.77 1.26 8.24
N HIS A 24 -11.88 1.73 8.79
CA HIS A 24 -11.89 2.39 10.09
C HIS A 24 -11.80 1.37 11.21
N PHE A 25 -11.06 1.70 12.26
CA PHE A 25 -10.90 0.84 13.44
C PHE A 25 -10.94 1.65 14.74
N GLY A 26 -11.24 0.94 15.84
CA GLY A 26 -11.28 1.53 17.17
C GLY A 26 -12.40 2.56 17.33
N PRO A 27 -13.69 2.14 17.23
CA PRO A 27 -14.79 3.08 17.42
C PRO A 27 -14.73 3.73 18.81
N ARG A 28 -14.94 5.04 18.85
CA ARG A 28 -14.92 5.82 20.10
C ARG A 28 -16.33 5.98 20.65
N ALA A 29 -16.46 5.98 21.97
CA ALA A 29 -17.75 6.17 22.65
C ALA A 29 -18.42 7.51 22.30
N GLN A 30 -17.62 8.54 22.00
CA GLN A 30 -18.10 9.88 21.65
C GLN A 30 -18.27 10.10 20.15
N GLY A 31 -18.16 9.03 19.36
CA GLY A 31 -18.20 9.07 17.90
C GLY A 31 -16.80 9.07 17.26
N GLY A 32 -16.77 8.72 15.97
CA GLY A 32 -15.52 8.59 15.22
C GLY A 32 -14.75 7.33 15.56
N TYR A 33 -13.53 7.28 15.05
CA TYR A 33 -12.65 6.11 15.13
C TYR A 33 -11.25 6.50 15.59
N THR A 34 -10.52 5.54 16.15
CA THR A 34 -9.12 5.73 16.54
C THR A 34 -8.24 5.97 15.31
N GLY A 35 -8.52 5.28 14.22
CA GLY A 35 -7.77 5.43 13.00
C GLY A 35 -8.41 4.76 11.80
N GLU A 36 -7.69 4.81 10.68
CA GLU A 36 -8.07 4.23 9.41
C GLU A 36 -6.86 3.56 8.78
N MET A 37 -7.07 2.38 8.21
CA MET A 37 -6.07 1.71 7.37
C MET A 37 -6.36 2.07 5.92
N ASP A 38 -5.38 2.60 5.20
CA ASP A 38 -5.57 3.05 3.83
C ASP A 38 -5.86 1.88 2.89
N VAL A 39 -4.97 0.89 2.89
CA VAL A 39 -5.10 -0.31 2.04
C VAL A 39 -4.70 -1.53 2.85
N VAL A 40 -5.51 -2.57 2.77
CA VAL A 40 -5.20 -3.87 3.34
C VAL A 40 -5.35 -4.93 2.26
N ALA A 41 -4.31 -5.72 2.06
CA ALA A 41 -4.26 -6.79 1.06
C ALA A 41 -4.01 -8.13 1.75
N TYR A 42 -4.81 -9.13 1.41
CA TYR A 42 -4.66 -10.50 1.92
C TYR A 42 -4.29 -11.45 0.79
N ASN A 43 -3.17 -12.15 0.97
CA ASN A 43 -2.72 -13.16 0.03
C ASN A 43 -3.25 -14.53 0.46
N PRO A 44 -4.21 -15.14 -0.27
CA PRO A 44 -4.78 -16.42 0.12
C PRO A 44 -3.82 -17.60 -0.05
N THR A 45 -2.75 -17.44 -0.82
CA THR A 45 -1.75 -18.50 -1.02
C THR A 45 -0.74 -18.54 0.12
N THR A 46 -0.24 -17.40 0.56
CA THR A 46 0.78 -17.30 1.62
C THR A 46 0.19 -17.08 3.00
N HIS A 47 -1.10 -16.76 3.08
CA HIS A 47 -1.80 -16.38 4.32
C HIS A 47 -1.19 -15.15 4.98
N GLU A 48 -0.73 -14.20 4.16
CA GLU A 48 -0.18 -12.93 4.65
C GLU A 48 -1.23 -11.83 4.52
N LEU A 49 -1.39 -11.04 5.57
CA LEU A 49 -2.12 -9.79 5.53
C LEU A 49 -1.11 -8.66 5.48
N ILE A 50 -1.26 -7.77 4.51
CA ILE A 50 -0.36 -6.64 4.28
C ILE A 50 -1.16 -5.36 4.49
N HIS A 51 -0.75 -4.55 5.48
CA HIS A 51 -1.28 -3.22 5.72
C HIS A 51 -0.38 -2.20 5.06
N ILE A 52 -0.90 -1.46 4.09
CA ILE A 52 -0.16 -0.48 3.31
C ILE A 52 -0.67 0.94 3.64
N GLU A 53 0.26 1.81 4.01
CA GLU A 53 0.02 3.24 4.13
C GLU A 53 0.83 3.96 3.06
N ALA A 54 0.19 4.79 2.25
CA ALA A 54 0.82 5.44 1.10
C ALA A 54 0.56 6.93 1.09
N SER A 55 1.61 7.74 0.98
CA SER A 55 1.50 9.20 0.99
C SER A 55 2.53 9.86 0.08
N ALA A 56 2.08 10.84 -0.70
CA ALA A 56 2.94 11.74 -1.48
C ALA A 56 3.14 13.10 -0.77
N ASP A 57 2.73 13.23 0.48
CA ASP A 57 2.83 14.48 1.23
C ASP A 57 4.28 14.90 1.48
N ALA A 58 4.53 16.20 1.47
CA ALA A 58 5.85 16.77 1.70
C ALA A 58 6.09 17.12 3.18
N ASP A 59 5.75 16.19 4.07
CA ASP A 59 5.97 16.39 5.49
C ASP A 59 7.46 16.36 5.85
N SER A 60 7.82 17.04 6.96
CA SER A 60 9.15 16.93 7.53
C SER A 60 9.43 15.50 7.99
N ARG A 61 10.72 15.17 8.15
CA ARG A 61 11.14 13.86 8.66
C ARG A 61 10.48 13.53 10.02
N VAL A 62 10.48 14.48 10.93
CA VAL A 62 9.90 14.30 12.28
C VAL A 62 8.40 14.04 12.20
N GLN A 63 7.69 14.80 11.37
CA GLN A 63 6.26 14.64 11.18
C GLN A 63 5.91 13.30 10.53
N ARG A 64 6.68 12.87 9.52
CA ARG A 64 6.52 11.57 8.88
C ARG A 64 6.68 10.42 9.86
N GLU A 65 7.77 10.42 10.62
CA GLU A 65 8.01 9.36 11.61
C GLU A 65 6.89 9.29 12.65
N LYS A 66 6.46 10.44 13.19
CA LYS A 66 5.37 10.49 14.15
C LYS A 66 4.06 9.97 13.58
N LYS A 67 3.68 10.44 12.39
CA LYS A 67 2.43 10.10 11.72
C LYS A 67 2.36 8.60 11.36
N PHE A 68 3.39 8.08 10.71
CA PHE A 68 3.42 6.69 10.28
C PHE A 68 3.56 5.71 11.44
N ARG A 69 4.37 6.04 12.45
CA ARG A 69 4.46 5.22 13.68
C ARG A 69 3.10 5.10 14.35
N LYS A 70 2.39 6.20 14.49
CA LYS A 70 1.06 6.19 15.11
C LYS A 70 0.10 5.33 14.31
N LYS A 71 0.03 5.50 13.00
CA LYS A 71 -0.85 4.72 12.12
C LYS A 71 -0.59 3.22 12.25
N PHE A 72 0.65 2.80 12.12
CA PHE A 72 1.00 1.38 12.19
C PHE A 72 0.85 0.79 13.60
N SER A 73 1.26 1.53 14.61
CA SER A 73 1.12 1.11 16.01
C SER A 73 -0.34 0.96 16.44
N ASP A 74 -1.17 1.93 16.09
CA ASP A 74 -2.60 1.89 16.40
C ASP A 74 -3.28 0.75 15.66
N ALA A 75 -3.05 0.60 14.36
CA ALA A 75 -3.66 -0.43 13.55
C ALA A 75 -3.30 -1.84 14.03
N LYS A 76 -2.06 -2.06 14.42
CA LYS A 76 -1.56 -3.37 14.88
C LYS A 76 -2.39 -3.94 16.02
N ARG A 77 -2.92 -3.11 16.89
CA ARG A 77 -3.76 -3.53 18.01
C ARG A 77 -5.13 -4.05 17.58
N TYR A 78 -5.56 -3.73 16.35
CA TYR A 78 -6.90 -4.04 15.85
C TYR A 78 -6.92 -5.10 14.74
N TYR A 79 -5.79 -5.56 14.23
CA TYR A 79 -5.74 -6.51 13.12
C TYR A 79 -6.59 -7.76 13.40
N LEU A 80 -6.41 -8.38 14.55
CA LEU A 80 -7.14 -9.61 14.89
C LEU A 80 -8.63 -9.39 15.13
N ASN A 81 -9.02 -8.17 15.53
CA ASN A 81 -10.43 -7.84 15.70
C ASN A 81 -11.15 -7.66 14.35
N ILE A 82 -10.42 -7.14 13.35
CA ILE A 82 -10.97 -6.87 12.01
C ILE A 82 -10.80 -8.08 11.09
N PHE A 83 -9.68 -8.76 11.21
CA PHE A 83 -9.28 -9.90 10.37
C PHE A 83 -8.99 -11.12 11.24
N PRO A 84 -10.03 -11.85 11.68
CA PRO A 84 -9.86 -13.00 12.60
C PRO A 84 -9.36 -14.24 11.84
N PHE A 85 -8.10 -14.24 11.45
CA PHE A 85 -7.47 -15.38 10.82
C PHE A 85 -6.06 -15.59 11.39
N LYS A 86 -5.54 -16.81 11.19
CA LYS A 86 -4.18 -17.14 11.56
C LYS A 86 -3.26 -16.90 10.36
N GLY A 87 -2.21 -16.12 10.54
CA GLY A 87 -1.25 -15.82 9.49
C GLY A 87 -0.27 -14.73 9.92
N LEU A 88 0.53 -14.26 8.96
CA LEU A 88 1.49 -13.21 9.19
C LEU A 88 0.88 -11.85 8.84
N PHE A 89 1.17 -10.87 9.68
CA PHE A 89 0.84 -9.46 9.42
C PHE A 89 2.10 -8.74 9.00
N LYS A 90 2.02 -8.04 7.86
CA LYS A 90 3.09 -7.18 7.35
C LYS A 90 2.61 -5.74 7.25
N GLN A 91 3.53 -4.82 7.51
CA GLN A 91 3.27 -3.39 7.39
C GLN A 91 4.21 -2.80 6.34
N VAL A 92 3.66 -2.05 5.39
CA VAL A 92 4.40 -1.43 4.28
C VAL A 92 4.05 0.05 4.21
N ALA A 93 5.07 0.89 4.19
CA ALA A 93 4.93 2.33 3.94
C ALA A 93 5.46 2.66 2.55
N ILE A 94 4.69 3.38 1.76
CA ILE A 94 5.09 3.88 0.43
C ILE A 94 5.07 5.40 0.50
N LEU A 95 6.25 6.02 0.46
CA LEU A 95 6.35 7.48 0.60
C LEU A 95 7.69 8.01 0.08
N GLY A 96 7.73 9.31 -0.18
CA GLY A 96 8.97 10.01 -0.52
C GLY A 96 9.49 9.72 -1.92
N PHE A 97 10.41 10.57 -2.35
CA PHE A 97 10.86 10.62 -3.76
C PHE A 97 12.32 10.17 -3.96
N ASN A 98 12.99 9.73 -2.90
CA ASN A 98 14.38 9.27 -2.97
C ASN A 98 14.71 8.28 -1.84
N ASP A 99 15.93 7.75 -1.84
CA ASP A 99 16.36 6.71 -0.91
C ASP A 99 16.51 7.16 0.56
N ARG A 100 16.42 8.46 0.84
CA ARG A 100 16.48 8.98 2.22
C ARG A 100 15.35 8.44 3.10
N VAL A 101 14.23 7.99 2.49
CA VAL A 101 13.13 7.38 3.24
C VAL A 101 13.55 6.12 3.98
N HIS A 102 14.58 5.41 3.51
CA HIS A 102 15.09 4.22 4.18
C HIS A 102 15.78 4.50 5.52
N THR A 103 16.07 5.75 5.82
CA THR A 103 16.62 6.16 7.11
C THR A 103 15.52 6.52 8.13
N LEU A 104 14.26 6.51 7.71
CA LEU A 104 13.12 6.75 8.60
C LEU A 104 12.83 5.52 9.45
N ASN A 105 12.32 5.75 10.66
CA ASN A 105 11.96 4.69 11.58
C ASN A 105 10.46 4.76 11.91
N PHE A 106 9.71 3.81 11.42
CA PHE A 106 8.27 3.72 11.63
C PHE A 106 7.87 2.61 12.63
N GLY A 107 8.84 2.03 13.31
CA GLY A 107 8.64 0.92 14.22
C GLY A 107 9.28 -0.37 13.71
N GLU A 108 9.17 -1.41 14.51
CA GLU A 108 9.74 -2.72 14.15
C GLU A 108 9.00 -3.35 12.96
N ASN A 109 9.78 -3.91 12.04
CA ASN A 109 9.28 -4.73 10.93
C ASN A 109 8.37 -3.97 9.94
N VAL A 110 8.45 -2.65 9.87
CA VAL A 110 7.79 -1.88 8.82
C VAL A 110 8.71 -1.82 7.61
N MET A 111 8.24 -2.36 6.48
CA MET A 111 8.94 -2.24 5.20
C MET A 111 8.69 -0.85 4.62
N ILE A 112 9.74 -0.17 4.18
CA ILE A 112 9.63 1.15 3.56
C ILE A 112 10.01 1.04 2.09
N LYS A 113 9.17 1.59 1.21
CA LYS A 113 9.45 1.76 -0.21
C LYS A 113 9.35 3.24 -0.55
N SER A 114 10.30 3.77 -1.31
CA SER A 114 10.09 5.08 -1.93
C SER A 114 9.07 4.98 -3.07
N ILE A 115 8.47 6.11 -3.44
CA ILE A 115 7.54 6.14 -4.58
C ILE A 115 8.24 5.67 -5.87
N PRO A 116 9.46 6.14 -6.20
CA PRO A 116 10.17 5.61 -7.38
C PRO A 116 10.42 4.11 -7.34
N GLU A 117 10.77 3.53 -6.19
CA GLU A 117 10.95 2.08 -6.05
C GLU A 117 9.66 1.34 -6.36
N PHE A 118 8.55 1.79 -5.81
CA PHE A 118 7.25 1.17 -6.04
C PHE A 118 6.84 1.24 -7.52
N ILE A 119 6.99 2.41 -8.15
CA ILE A 119 6.69 2.58 -9.59
C ILE A 119 7.62 1.72 -10.45
N THR A 120 8.90 1.64 -10.11
CA THR A 120 9.88 0.81 -10.84
C THR A 120 9.53 -0.67 -10.76
N GLU A 121 9.10 -1.14 -9.59
CA GLU A 121 8.63 -2.52 -9.41
C GLU A 121 7.48 -2.83 -10.38
N ILE A 122 6.48 -1.97 -10.44
CA ILE A 122 5.34 -2.12 -11.35
C ILE A 122 5.78 -2.08 -12.81
N ASN A 123 6.61 -1.11 -13.18
CA ASN A 123 7.13 -0.98 -14.55
C ASN A 123 7.88 -2.23 -15.00
N ASN A 124 8.74 -2.78 -14.15
CA ASN A 124 9.52 -3.97 -14.49
C ASN A 124 8.64 -5.20 -14.73
N GLU A 125 7.55 -5.32 -14.01
CA GLU A 125 6.58 -6.41 -14.21
C GLU A 125 5.79 -6.25 -15.51
N LEU A 126 5.43 -5.02 -15.88
CA LEU A 126 4.49 -4.75 -16.97
C LEU A 126 5.14 -4.40 -18.32
N LYS A 127 6.37 -3.92 -18.34
CA LYS A 127 7.02 -3.37 -19.54
C LYS A 127 7.11 -4.34 -20.74
N ASN A 128 7.10 -5.64 -20.50
CA ASN A 128 7.19 -6.65 -21.53
C ASN A 128 5.85 -7.32 -21.88
N ILE A 129 4.77 -6.86 -21.27
CA ILE A 129 3.43 -7.39 -21.50
C ILE A 129 2.70 -6.49 -22.48
N ASN A 130 2.54 -6.96 -23.72
CA ASN A 130 1.89 -6.19 -24.78
C ASN A 130 0.40 -5.95 -24.44
N PRO A 131 -0.02 -4.70 -24.23
CA PRO A 131 -1.40 -4.41 -23.86
C PRO A 131 -2.42 -4.74 -24.98
N ALA A 132 -1.98 -4.86 -26.23
CA ALA A 132 -2.85 -5.31 -27.31
C ALA A 132 -3.18 -6.80 -27.23
N LYS A 133 -2.35 -7.59 -26.54
CA LYS A 133 -2.52 -9.05 -26.37
C LYS A 133 -3.02 -9.41 -24.99
N LYS A 134 -2.50 -8.77 -23.96
CA LYS A 134 -2.82 -9.04 -22.55
C LYS A 134 -2.87 -7.71 -21.78
N ALA A 135 -3.95 -6.99 -21.94
CA ALA A 135 -4.13 -5.71 -21.23
C ALA A 135 -4.43 -5.93 -19.75
N VAL A 136 -3.88 -5.07 -18.91
CA VAL A 136 -4.36 -4.91 -17.55
C VAL A 136 -5.86 -4.55 -17.62
N PRO A 137 -6.73 -5.18 -16.82
CA PRO A 137 -8.16 -4.90 -16.85
C PRO A 137 -8.53 -3.43 -16.65
N GLU A 138 -9.62 -3.00 -17.26
CA GLU A 138 -10.11 -1.62 -17.17
C GLU A 138 -10.48 -1.19 -15.75
N SER A 139 -10.78 -2.15 -14.89
CA SER A 139 -11.03 -1.88 -13.46
C SER A 139 -9.79 -1.39 -12.70
N TYR A 140 -8.60 -1.46 -13.31
CA TYR A 140 -7.34 -0.97 -12.75
C TYR A 140 -6.78 0.15 -13.65
N PRO A 141 -7.42 1.33 -13.66
CA PRO A 141 -7.08 2.38 -14.63
C PRO A 141 -5.67 2.94 -14.48
N LEU A 142 -5.16 3.10 -13.26
CA LEU A 142 -3.80 3.59 -13.05
C LEU A 142 -2.77 2.56 -13.51
N LEU A 143 -2.97 1.31 -13.14
CA LEU A 143 -2.09 0.21 -13.52
C LEU A 143 -2.09 -0.01 -15.03
N ARG A 144 -3.26 0.11 -15.67
CA ARG A 144 -3.40 0.01 -17.12
C ARG A 144 -2.64 1.12 -17.84
N ALA A 145 -2.72 2.36 -17.34
CA ALA A 145 -1.96 3.48 -17.89
C ALA A 145 -0.45 3.25 -17.78
N ILE A 146 0.00 2.73 -16.65
CA ILE A 146 1.41 2.37 -16.45
C ILE A 146 1.84 1.28 -17.42
N GLN A 147 1.02 0.24 -17.65
CA GLN A 147 1.34 -0.80 -18.62
C GLN A 147 1.59 -0.23 -20.02
N HIS A 148 0.70 0.64 -20.49
CA HIS A 148 0.86 1.27 -21.80
C HIS A 148 2.13 2.11 -21.86
N SER A 149 2.36 2.95 -20.88
CA SER A 149 3.55 3.78 -20.81
C SER A 149 4.84 2.94 -20.78
N ALA A 150 4.87 1.93 -19.91
CA ALA A 150 6.04 1.07 -19.76
C ALA A 150 6.33 0.25 -21.03
N PHE A 151 5.32 -0.30 -21.68
CA PHE A 151 5.50 -1.12 -22.89
C PHE A 151 5.96 -0.27 -24.09
N PHE A 152 5.32 0.87 -24.34
CA PHE A 152 5.62 1.69 -25.51
C PHE A 152 6.86 2.59 -25.35
N ASN A 153 7.39 2.71 -24.14
CA ASN A 153 8.60 3.51 -23.86
C ASN A 153 9.75 2.66 -23.28
N ARG A 154 9.70 1.35 -23.49
CA ARG A 154 10.78 0.47 -23.05
C ARG A 154 12.02 0.56 -23.92
#